data_fb352a8d2cc4815a2e3db32e9e8eb4ee
#
_entry.id   fb352a8d2cc4815a2e3db32e9e8eb4ee
#
_cell.length_a   1.000
_cell.length_b   1.000
_cell.length_c   1.000
_cell.angle_alpha   90.00
_cell.angle_beta   90.00
_cell.angle_gamma   90.00
#
_symmetry.space_group_name_H-M   'P 1'
#
loop_
_entity.id
_entity.type
_entity.pdbx_description
1 polymer ?
#
loop_
_entity_poly.entity_id
_entity_poly.type
_entity_poly.pdbx_seq_one_letter_code
_entity_poly.pdbx_strand_id
1 'polypeptide(L)'
;MRYRVPFLHFGQAWEDLYARYFPLARATAARFLQGTGSDEDAEEVADDVMLELLAHPEKYDGGRGGLSTYVCVLARSRALNRRRTLTRRACLPLEEDILVESGGPDDALTRDGVRAAVLALSPAERRLFTLKYVYEYSGAEIAGELGVAEGAAHTRVCRLRAKLIRLLRRQGITGWEA
;
A
#
# COMPACT_ATOMS: atom_id res chain seq x y z
N MET A 1 3.09 13.29 -31.51
CA MET A 1 1.67 13.45 -31.93
C MET A 1 0.89 13.95 -30.72
N ARG A 2 0.50 15.24 -30.67
CA ARG A 2 -0.17 15.85 -29.52
C ARG A 2 -1.66 15.49 -29.59
N TYR A 3 -2.16 14.66 -28.68
CA TYR A 3 -3.58 14.44 -28.50
C TYR A 3 -4.23 15.71 -27.93
N ARG A 4 -4.91 16.43 -28.79
CA ARG A 4 -5.76 17.57 -28.44
C ARG A 4 -7.13 17.00 -28.07
N VAL A 5 -7.34 16.71 -26.77
CA VAL A 5 -8.65 16.28 -26.25
C VAL A 5 -9.52 17.52 -26.13
N PRO A 6 -10.77 17.54 -26.69
CA PRO A 6 -11.64 18.69 -26.59
C PRO A 6 -12.02 18.94 -25.12
N PHE A 7 -11.87 20.15 -24.65
CA PHE A 7 -12.05 20.60 -23.25
C PHE A 7 -13.41 20.21 -22.62
N LEU A 8 -14.45 20.03 -23.39
CA LEU A 8 -15.81 19.68 -22.96
C LEU A 8 -15.96 18.20 -22.55
N HIS A 9 -15.15 17.30 -23.08
CA HIS A 9 -15.19 15.87 -22.73
C HIS A 9 -14.26 15.52 -21.55
N PHE A 10 -13.31 16.39 -21.24
CA PHE A 10 -12.36 16.18 -20.14
C PHE A 10 -13.06 16.31 -18.77
N GLY A 11 -14.01 17.24 -18.63
CA GLY A 11 -14.78 17.43 -17.40
C GLY A 11 -15.57 16.18 -17.02
N GLN A 12 -16.37 15.65 -17.94
CA GLN A 12 -17.20 14.47 -17.68
C GLN A 12 -16.35 13.23 -17.40
N ALA A 13 -15.30 12.99 -18.20
CA ALA A 13 -14.41 11.85 -17.98
C ALA A 13 -13.68 11.92 -16.61
N TRP A 14 -13.36 13.14 -16.16
CA TRP A 14 -12.77 13.36 -14.86
C TRP A 14 -13.79 13.14 -13.73
N GLU A 15 -15.00 13.64 -13.87
CA GLU A 15 -16.09 13.43 -12.91
C GLU A 15 -16.39 11.94 -12.73
N ASP A 16 -16.46 11.18 -13.82
CA ASP A 16 -16.68 9.74 -13.80
C ASP A 16 -15.53 9.00 -13.12
N LEU A 17 -14.29 9.40 -13.40
CA LEU A 17 -13.09 8.82 -12.78
C LEU A 17 -13.04 9.15 -11.28
N TYR A 18 -13.31 10.39 -10.91
CA TYR A 18 -13.36 10.84 -9.52
C TYR A 18 -14.45 10.09 -8.76
N ALA A 19 -15.68 10.07 -9.26
CA ALA A 19 -16.79 9.37 -8.63
C ALA A 19 -16.50 7.87 -8.40
N ARG A 20 -15.78 7.26 -9.33
CA ARG A 20 -15.43 5.82 -9.26
C ARG A 20 -14.27 5.51 -8.31
N TYR A 21 -13.24 6.33 -8.29
CA TYR A 21 -11.99 6.00 -7.59
C TYR A 21 -11.76 6.76 -6.30
N PHE A 22 -12.39 7.91 -6.09
CA PHE A 22 -12.29 8.65 -4.82
C PHE A 22 -12.78 7.82 -3.61
N PRO A 23 -13.94 7.13 -3.66
CA PRO A 23 -14.37 6.29 -2.54
C PRO A 23 -13.38 5.18 -2.22
N LEU A 24 -12.75 4.59 -3.24
CA LEU A 24 -11.73 3.56 -3.08
C LEU A 24 -10.45 4.11 -2.43
N ALA A 25 -9.99 5.28 -2.89
CA ALA A 25 -8.84 5.96 -2.31
C ALA A 25 -9.09 6.33 -0.84
N ARG A 26 -10.27 6.93 -0.54
CA ARG A 26 -10.68 7.31 0.82
C ARG A 26 -10.76 6.10 1.76
N ALA A 27 -11.44 5.03 1.33
CA ALA A 27 -11.56 3.81 2.13
C ALA A 27 -10.18 3.18 2.42
N THR A 28 -9.29 3.19 1.41
CA THR A 28 -7.91 2.72 1.58
C THR A 28 -7.16 3.61 2.57
N ALA A 29 -7.23 4.94 2.42
CA ALA A 29 -6.57 5.88 3.32
C ALA A 29 -7.07 5.75 4.76
N ALA A 30 -8.40 5.71 4.97
CA ALA A 30 -9.01 5.56 6.29
C ALA A 30 -8.51 4.31 7.01
N ARG A 31 -8.38 3.19 6.30
CA ARG A 31 -7.85 1.94 6.85
C ARG A 31 -6.43 2.08 7.39
N PHE A 32 -5.53 2.76 6.66
CA PHE A 32 -4.13 2.95 7.07
C PHE A 32 -3.94 4.09 8.09
N LEU A 33 -4.93 4.97 8.23
CA LEU A 33 -4.97 6.03 9.23
C LEU A 33 -5.72 5.63 10.51
N GLN A 34 -6.35 4.45 10.55
CA GLN A 34 -7.11 3.97 11.69
C GLN A 34 -6.29 4.09 13.00
N GLY A 35 -6.91 4.63 14.04
CA GLY A 35 -6.27 4.87 15.33
C GLY A 35 -5.28 6.04 15.39
N THR A 36 -5.02 6.74 14.27
CA THR A 36 -4.02 7.82 14.22
C THR A 36 -4.53 9.09 13.55
N GLY A 37 -5.27 8.96 12.44
CA GLY A 37 -5.83 10.07 11.68
C GLY A 37 -7.34 10.18 11.81
N SER A 38 -7.89 11.29 11.34
CA SER A 38 -9.33 11.56 11.27
C SER A 38 -9.91 11.16 9.90
N ASP A 39 -11.23 11.29 9.76
CA ASP A 39 -11.90 11.12 8.46
C ASP A 39 -11.48 12.20 7.46
N GLU A 40 -11.23 13.43 7.94
CA GLU A 40 -10.72 14.53 7.13
C GLU A 40 -9.31 14.23 6.60
N ASP A 41 -8.45 13.61 7.41
CA ASP A 41 -7.12 13.16 6.97
C ASP A 41 -7.25 12.11 5.84
N ALA A 42 -8.24 11.23 5.91
CA ALA A 42 -8.47 10.23 4.87
C ALA A 42 -9.02 10.86 3.57
N GLU A 43 -9.87 11.87 3.68
CA GLU A 43 -10.38 12.64 2.54
C GLU A 43 -9.25 13.44 1.87
N GLU A 44 -8.41 14.15 2.65
CA GLU A 44 -7.26 14.90 2.16
C GLU A 44 -6.30 13.97 1.37
N VAL A 45 -6.03 12.78 1.91
CA VAL A 45 -5.21 11.78 1.20
C VAL A 45 -5.88 11.31 -0.09
N ALA A 46 -7.20 11.12 -0.10
CA ALA A 46 -7.92 10.70 -1.30
C ALA A 46 -7.90 11.79 -2.38
N ASP A 47 -8.10 13.06 -2.01
CA ASP A 47 -7.99 14.20 -2.92
C ASP A 47 -6.60 14.30 -3.52
N ASP A 48 -5.56 14.16 -2.71
CA ASP A 48 -4.17 14.12 -3.17
C ASP A 48 -3.91 13.01 -4.20
N VAL A 49 -4.51 11.82 -4.01
CA VAL A 49 -4.41 10.71 -4.98
C VAL A 49 -5.10 11.08 -6.28
N MET A 50 -6.29 11.67 -6.23
CA MET A 50 -7.03 12.08 -7.43
C MET A 50 -6.28 13.19 -8.17
N LEU A 51 -5.71 14.17 -7.46
CA LEU A 51 -4.89 15.23 -8.06
C LEU A 51 -3.62 14.65 -8.72
N GLU A 52 -2.96 13.67 -8.11
CA GLU A 52 -1.80 12.99 -8.72
C GLU A 52 -2.17 12.28 -10.03
N LEU A 53 -3.32 11.59 -10.05
CA LEU A 53 -3.82 10.94 -11.29
C LEU A 53 -4.10 11.93 -12.39
N LEU A 54 -4.64 13.11 -12.03
CA LEU A 54 -4.92 14.17 -12.98
C LEU A 54 -3.64 14.83 -13.51
N ALA A 55 -2.70 15.12 -12.60
CA ALA A 55 -1.47 15.84 -12.93
C ALA A 55 -0.44 14.95 -13.64
N HIS A 56 -0.44 13.64 -13.36
CA HIS A 56 0.58 12.69 -13.80
C HIS A 56 0.00 11.38 -14.34
N PRO A 57 -0.91 11.41 -15.33
CA PRO A 57 -1.51 10.20 -15.90
C PRO A 57 -0.47 9.27 -16.54
N GLU A 58 0.69 9.80 -16.95
CA GLU A 58 1.80 9.05 -17.52
C GLU A 58 2.50 8.10 -16.52
N LYS A 59 2.29 8.29 -15.21
CA LYS A 59 2.86 7.40 -14.18
C LYS A 59 2.09 6.09 -14.06
N TYR A 60 0.85 6.04 -14.54
CA TYR A 60 0.08 4.81 -14.57
C TYR A 60 0.51 3.95 -15.75
N ASP A 61 0.97 2.74 -15.44
CA ASP A 61 1.32 1.71 -16.42
C ASP A 61 0.31 0.56 -16.34
N GLY A 62 -0.60 0.49 -17.30
CA GLY A 62 -1.63 -0.56 -17.38
C GLY A 62 -1.06 -1.98 -17.53
N GLY A 63 0.21 -2.12 -17.94
CA GLY A 63 0.90 -3.41 -18.01
C GLY A 63 1.30 -3.97 -16.63
N ARG A 64 1.33 -3.13 -15.60
CA ARG A 64 1.68 -3.53 -14.22
C ARG A 64 0.46 -3.83 -13.34
N GLY A 65 -0.74 -3.51 -13.79
CA GLY A 65 -1.97 -3.78 -13.04
C GLY A 65 -3.10 -2.80 -13.35
N GLY A 66 -4.29 -3.09 -12.85
CA GLY A 66 -5.46 -2.25 -13.04
C GLY A 66 -5.35 -0.91 -12.31
N LEU A 67 -6.09 0.10 -12.81
CA LEU A 67 -6.11 1.44 -12.22
C LEU A 67 -6.58 1.44 -10.75
N SER A 68 -7.50 0.53 -10.38
CA SER A 68 -7.92 0.34 -8.99
C SER A 68 -6.75 -0.02 -8.09
N THR A 69 -5.89 -0.95 -8.54
CA THR A 69 -4.67 -1.36 -7.80
C THR A 69 -3.72 -0.18 -7.65
N TYR A 70 -3.51 0.59 -8.72
CA TYR A 70 -2.64 1.77 -8.68
C TYR A 70 -3.15 2.84 -7.70
N VAL A 71 -4.46 3.12 -7.71
CA VAL A 71 -5.11 4.02 -6.74
C VAL A 71 -4.91 3.54 -5.30
N CYS A 72 -5.11 2.25 -5.03
CA CYS A 72 -4.88 1.68 -3.69
C CYS A 72 -3.41 1.83 -3.25
N VAL A 73 -2.45 1.58 -4.13
CA VAL A 73 -1.02 1.73 -3.83
C VAL A 73 -0.67 3.19 -3.51
N LEU A 74 -1.16 4.15 -4.30
CA LEU A 74 -0.96 5.58 -4.04
C LEU A 74 -1.59 6.00 -2.71
N ALA A 75 -2.86 5.65 -2.48
CA ALA A 75 -3.60 5.99 -1.27
C ALA A 75 -2.91 5.42 -0.02
N ARG A 76 -2.47 4.17 -0.08
CA ARG A 76 -1.70 3.53 0.98
C ARG A 76 -0.40 4.30 1.27
N SER A 77 0.41 4.57 0.24
CA SER A 77 1.69 5.25 0.41
C SER A 77 1.52 6.65 1.04
N ARG A 78 0.53 7.42 0.59
CA ARG A 78 0.22 8.74 1.13
C ARG A 78 -0.32 8.68 2.55
N ALA A 79 -1.24 7.75 2.83
CA ALA A 79 -1.78 7.52 4.17
C ALA A 79 -0.68 7.14 5.17
N LEU A 80 0.26 6.28 4.79
CA LEU A 80 1.41 5.94 5.62
C LEU A 80 2.32 7.13 5.89
N ASN A 81 2.55 8.00 4.92
CA ASN A 81 3.31 9.23 5.11
C ASN A 81 2.56 10.19 6.05
N ARG A 82 1.24 10.36 5.87
CA ARG A 82 0.39 11.16 6.78
C ARG A 82 0.43 10.61 8.20
N ARG A 83 0.25 9.29 8.35
CA ARG A 83 0.35 8.60 9.65
C ARG A 83 1.70 8.85 10.33
N ARG A 84 2.82 8.74 9.62
CA ARG A 84 4.16 9.04 10.18
C ARG A 84 4.24 10.47 10.68
N THR A 85 3.67 11.43 9.96
CA THR A 85 3.61 12.83 10.37
C THR A 85 2.78 13.01 11.64
N LEU A 86 1.62 12.35 11.72
CA LEU A 86 0.73 12.40 12.88
C LEU A 86 1.35 11.67 14.09
N THR A 87 1.95 10.50 13.89
CA THR A 87 2.56 9.69 14.96
C THR A 87 3.82 10.32 15.54
N ARG A 88 4.58 11.08 14.76
CA ARG A 88 5.69 11.89 15.31
C ARG A 88 5.21 12.95 16.32
N ARG A 89 3.92 13.29 16.27
CA ARG A 89 3.26 14.21 17.22
C ARG A 89 2.61 13.49 18.41
N ALA A 90 2.37 12.17 18.29
CA ALA A 90 1.76 11.34 19.33
C ALA A 90 2.41 9.94 19.31
N CYS A 91 3.10 9.54 20.40
CA CYS A 91 3.58 8.16 20.57
C CYS A 91 2.37 7.23 20.79
N LEU A 92 1.94 6.49 19.78
CA LEU A 92 0.85 5.51 19.87
C LEU A 92 1.32 4.09 19.53
N PRO A 93 0.78 3.04 20.19
CA PRO A 93 1.11 1.64 19.94
C PRO A 93 0.59 1.17 18.57
N LEU A 94 1.31 0.23 17.96
CA LEU A 94 0.93 -0.44 16.71
C LEU A 94 -0.10 -1.55 16.99
N GLU A 95 -1.24 -1.51 16.31
CA GLU A 95 -2.19 -2.64 16.29
C GLU A 95 -1.76 -3.70 15.29
N GLU A 96 -1.78 -5.00 15.73
CA GLU A 96 -1.19 -6.13 14.99
C GLU A 96 -2.06 -6.71 13.85
N ASP A 97 -3.31 -6.26 13.64
CA ASP A 97 -4.32 -6.98 12.85
C ASP A 97 -4.68 -6.38 11.47
N ILE A 98 -3.79 -5.63 10.84
CA ILE A 98 -4.06 -5.13 9.48
C ILE A 98 -3.63 -6.17 8.43
N LEU A 99 -4.43 -7.22 8.25
CA LEU A 99 -4.36 -8.10 7.08
C LEU A 99 -4.96 -7.39 5.87
N VAL A 100 -4.15 -7.23 4.84
CA VAL A 100 -4.47 -6.51 3.61
C VAL A 100 -5.61 -7.19 2.85
N GLU A 101 -6.80 -6.57 2.85
CA GLU A 101 -7.85 -6.82 1.87
C GLU A 101 -7.78 -5.75 0.77
N SER A 102 -6.81 -5.81 -0.10
CA SER A 102 -6.76 -4.94 -1.27
C SER A 102 -6.50 -5.75 -2.52
N GLY A 103 -7.42 -5.66 -3.46
CA GLY A 103 -7.27 -6.26 -4.78
C GLY A 103 -8.63 -6.37 -5.46
N GLY A 104 -8.71 -5.94 -6.72
CA GLY A 104 -9.87 -6.13 -7.58
C GLY A 104 -10.09 -7.61 -7.92
N PRO A 105 -11.20 -7.95 -8.61
CA PRO A 105 -11.61 -9.34 -8.89
C PRO A 105 -10.64 -10.15 -9.74
N ASP A 106 -9.70 -9.53 -10.46
CA ASP A 106 -8.79 -10.21 -11.39
C ASP A 106 -7.60 -10.93 -10.74
N ASP A 107 -7.39 -10.75 -9.41
CA ASP A 107 -6.21 -11.27 -8.69
C ASP A 107 -6.54 -12.28 -7.56
N ALA A 108 -7.70 -12.94 -7.60
CA ALA A 108 -8.14 -13.81 -6.51
C ALA A 108 -7.13 -14.91 -6.20
N LEU A 109 -6.61 -15.60 -7.23
CA LEU A 109 -5.63 -16.68 -7.05
C LEU A 109 -4.29 -16.19 -6.47
N THR A 110 -3.81 -15.05 -6.95
CA THR A 110 -2.58 -14.43 -6.44
C THR A 110 -2.77 -13.96 -5.00
N ARG A 111 -3.95 -13.44 -4.67
CA ARG A 111 -4.31 -12.97 -3.33
C ARG A 111 -4.35 -14.11 -2.33
N ASP A 112 -5.01 -15.22 -2.69
CA ASP A 112 -5.09 -16.39 -1.81
C ASP A 112 -3.72 -17.01 -1.58
N GLY A 113 -2.87 -17.07 -2.61
CA GLY A 113 -1.50 -17.53 -2.48
C GLY A 113 -0.63 -16.62 -1.60
N VAL A 114 -0.76 -15.29 -1.73
CA VAL A 114 -0.07 -14.32 -0.86
C VAL A 114 -0.57 -14.46 0.59
N ARG A 115 -1.88 -14.56 0.78
CA ARG A 115 -2.48 -14.77 2.11
C ARG A 115 -1.97 -16.05 2.75
N ALA A 116 -1.96 -17.17 2.02
CA ALA A 116 -1.42 -18.44 2.50
C ALA A 116 0.07 -18.33 2.88
N ALA A 117 0.87 -17.64 2.07
CA ALA A 117 2.29 -17.40 2.36
C ALA A 117 2.48 -16.57 3.64
N VAL A 118 1.68 -15.52 3.86
CA VAL A 118 1.74 -14.69 5.07
C VAL A 118 1.28 -15.45 6.30
N LEU A 119 0.22 -16.26 6.19
CA LEU A 119 -0.27 -17.10 7.30
C LEU A 119 0.73 -18.19 7.70
N ALA A 120 1.60 -18.63 6.78
CA ALA A 120 2.68 -19.59 7.06
C ALA A 120 3.90 -18.97 7.77
N LEU A 121 3.93 -17.65 7.97
CA LEU A 121 4.95 -16.97 8.76
C LEU A 121 4.70 -17.15 10.26
N SER A 122 5.78 -17.17 11.06
CA SER A 122 5.65 -17.08 12.51
C SER A 122 5.09 -15.70 12.94
N PRO A 123 4.55 -15.55 14.15
CA PRO A 123 4.05 -14.25 14.63
C PRO A 123 5.10 -13.12 14.52
N ALA A 124 6.35 -13.39 14.91
CA ALA A 124 7.43 -12.40 14.79
C ALA A 124 7.75 -12.03 13.34
N GLU A 125 7.71 -13.01 12.42
CA GLU A 125 7.90 -12.76 11.00
C GLU A 125 6.71 -12.01 10.38
N ARG A 126 5.47 -12.30 10.81
CA ARG A 126 4.28 -11.53 10.40
C ARG A 126 4.37 -10.08 10.86
N ARG A 127 4.76 -9.83 12.12
CA ARG A 127 4.99 -8.47 12.61
C ARG A 127 6.03 -7.75 11.74
N LEU A 128 7.16 -8.39 11.45
CA LEU A 128 8.19 -7.83 10.58
C LEU A 128 7.68 -7.60 9.15
N PHE A 129 6.86 -8.50 8.61
CA PHE A 129 6.20 -8.35 7.33
C PHE A 129 5.30 -7.11 7.33
N THR A 130 4.47 -6.95 8.34
CA THR A 130 3.58 -5.80 8.49
C THR A 130 4.36 -4.49 8.57
N LEU A 131 5.41 -4.41 9.40
CA LEU A 131 6.25 -3.23 9.48
C LEU A 131 6.89 -2.88 8.13
N LYS A 132 7.44 -3.87 7.42
CA LYS A 132 8.20 -3.64 6.18
C LYS A 132 7.31 -3.41 4.97
N TYR A 133 6.29 -4.25 4.76
CA TYR A 133 5.52 -4.29 3.51
C TYR A 133 4.13 -3.67 3.60
N VAL A 134 3.56 -3.59 4.80
CA VAL A 134 2.27 -2.92 5.00
C VAL A 134 2.49 -1.46 5.43
N TYR A 135 3.33 -1.22 6.43
CA TYR A 135 3.62 0.14 6.90
C TYR A 135 4.81 0.82 6.21
N GLU A 136 5.55 0.10 5.35
CA GLU A 136 6.70 0.60 4.59
C GLU A 136 7.79 1.26 5.45
N TYR A 137 7.98 0.76 6.67
CA TYR A 137 8.99 1.27 7.57
C TYR A 137 10.39 1.11 6.99
N SER A 138 11.24 2.12 7.19
CA SER A 138 12.68 2.07 6.93
C SER A 138 13.38 1.07 7.86
N GLY A 139 14.62 0.70 7.53
CA GLY A 139 15.41 -0.17 8.40
C GLY A 139 15.62 0.40 9.80
N ALA A 140 15.83 1.70 9.92
CA ALA A 140 15.98 2.39 11.20
C ALA A 140 14.68 2.39 12.03
N GLU A 141 13.52 2.64 11.40
CA GLU A 141 12.21 2.57 12.07
C GLU A 141 11.90 1.15 12.55
N ILE A 142 12.15 0.12 11.71
CA ILE A 142 12.00 -1.28 12.10
C ILE A 142 12.92 -1.63 13.27
N ALA A 143 14.16 -1.15 13.26
CA ALA A 143 15.11 -1.37 14.34
C ALA A 143 14.60 -0.79 15.66
N GLY A 144 14.07 0.44 15.63
CA GLY A 144 13.44 1.10 16.78
C GLY A 144 12.24 0.30 17.31
N GLU A 145 11.33 -0.12 16.43
CA GLU A 145 10.13 -0.88 16.78
C GLU A 145 10.42 -2.27 17.38
N LEU A 146 11.50 -2.90 16.93
CA LEU A 146 11.91 -4.22 17.40
C LEU A 146 12.92 -4.17 18.54
N GLY A 147 13.40 -2.99 18.94
CA GLY A 147 14.42 -2.82 19.97
C GLY A 147 15.75 -3.47 19.60
N VAL A 148 16.18 -3.43 18.33
CA VAL A 148 17.39 -4.08 17.84
C VAL A 148 18.27 -3.10 17.05
N ALA A 149 19.55 -3.45 16.85
CA ALA A 149 20.43 -2.70 15.97
C ALA A 149 19.94 -2.73 14.50
N GLU A 150 20.15 -1.65 13.74
CA GLU A 150 19.68 -1.52 12.36
C GLU A 150 20.21 -2.64 11.45
N GLY A 151 21.47 -3.05 11.60
CA GLY A 151 22.04 -4.19 10.87
C GLY A 151 21.33 -5.52 11.17
N ALA A 152 20.87 -5.72 12.42
CA ALA A 152 20.09 -6.89 12.79
C ALA A 152 18.68 -6.83 12.18
N ALA A 153 18.03 -5.66 12.15
CA ALA A 153 16.76 -5.45 11.47
C ALA A 153 16.87 -5.74 9.98
N HIS A 154 17.90 -5.19 9.32
CA HIS A 154 18.18 -5.47 7.91
C HIS A 154 18.33 -6.97 7.62
N THR A 155 19.13 -7.66 8.43
CA THR A 155 19.34 -9.12 8.30
C THR A 155 18.04 -9.89 8.44
N ARG A 156 17.17 -9.51 9.40
CA ARG A 156 15.84 -10.14 9.59
C ARG A 156 14.94 -9.91 8.37
N VAL A 157 14.93 -8.69 7.80
CA VAL A 157 14.16 -8.36 6.59
C VAL A 157 14.65 -9.20 5.40
N CYS A 158 15.97 -9.33 5.19
CA CYS A 158 16.51 -10.16 4.12
C CYS A 158 16.10 -11.64 4.26
N ARG A 159 16.16 -12.20 5.47
CA ARG A 159 15.73 -13.59 5.74
C ARG A 159 14.22 -13.76 5.51
N LEU A 160 13.41 -12.80 5.94
CA LEU A 160 11.97 -12.79 5.70
C LEU A 160 11.66 -12.77 4.20
N ARG A 161 12.33 -11.88 3.43
CA ARG A 161 12.19 -11.81 1.97
C ARG A 161 12.49 -13.15 1.31
N ALA A 162 13.62 -13.77 1.64
CA ALA A 162 14.00 -15.07 1.10
C ALA A 162 12.98 -16.18 1.45
N LYS A 163 12.40 -16.14 2.65
CA LYS A 163 11.34 -17.08 3.07
C LYS A 163 10.04 -16.84 2.29
N LEU A 164 9.61 -15.59 2.13
CA LEU A 164 8.42 -15.22 1.37
C LEU A 164 8.53 -15.68 -0.09
N ILE A 165 9.65 -15.42 -0.75
CA ILE A 165 9.88 -15.88 -2.14
C ILE A 165 9.67 -17.40 -2.24
N ARG A 166 10.22 -18.18 -1.30
CA ARG A 166 10.03 -19.64 -1.30
C ARG A 166 8.57 -20.05 -1.08
N LEU A 167 7.86 -19.37 -0.20
CA LEU A 167 6.44 -19.65 0.07
C LEU A 167 5.56 -19.29 -1.12
N LEU A 168 5.80 -18.14 -1.75
CA LEU A 168 5.07 -17.69 -2.94
C LEU A 168 5.28 -18.63 -4.14
N ARG A 169 6.53 -19.07 -4.36
CA ARG A 169 6.82 -20.09 -5.41
C ARG A 169 6.05 -21.38 -5.21
N ARG A 170 5.85 -21.83 -3.96
CA ARG A 170 5.03 -23.02 -3.64
C ARG A 170 3.56 -22.82 -3.98
N GLN A 171 3.09 -21.59 -4.04
CA GLN A 171 1.74 -21.20 -4.46
C GLN A 171 1.65 -20.90 -5.97
N GLY A 172 2.72 -21.18 -6.74
CA GLY A 172 2.76 -20.90 -8.18
C GLY A 172 2.94 -19.42 -8.53
N ILE A 173 3.24 -18.57 -7.56
CA ILE A 173 3.44 -17.12 -7.77
C ILE A 173 4.93 -16.86 -8.04
N THR A 174 5.23 -16.40 -9.26
CA THR A 174 6.58 -16.07 -9.74
C THR A 174 6.67 -14.58 -10.07
N GLY A 175 7.90 -14.04 -10.24
CA GLY A 175 8.09 -12.62 -10.63
C GLY A 175 8.48 -11.66 -9.50
N TRP A 176 8.74 -12.17 -8.28
CA TRP A 176 9.19 -11.38 -7.13
C TRP A 176 10.72 -11.38 -6.94
N GLU A 177 11.45 -11.70 -7.99
CA GLU A 177 12.91 -11.97 -7.94
C GLU A 177 13.77 -10.73 -8.21
N ALA A 178 13.15 -9.58 -8.49
CA ALA A 178 13.86 -8.33 -8.78
C ALA A 178 14.10 -7.48 -7.50
#